data_7ccad6c4e293622fbfb024e54d876300
#
_entry.id   7ccad6c4e293622fbfb024e54d876300
#
_cell.length_a   1.000
_cell.length_b   1.000
_cell.length_c   1.000
_cell.angle_alpha   90.00
_cell.angle_beta   90.00
_cell.angle_gamma   90.00
#
_symmetry.space_group_name_H-M   'P 1'
#
loop_
_entity.id
_entity.type
_entity.pdbx_description
1 polymer ?
#
loop_
_entity_poly.entity_id
_entity_poly.type
_entity_poly.pdbx_seq_one_letter_code
_entity_poly.pdbx_strand_id
1 'polypeptide(L)'
;MDLRLAEPRDLAACTGIYLAAARMAFPWLPPEEIRPDHFQDSLREEEVWVAGTGSRITGLVSIYLPDRFIHSLYVDPARQGQGIGGALLQQALRRCGGQAELKCQEGNRAACRFYVERGWQPADWGWSSAGPWIRFRY
;
A
#
# COMPACT_ATOMS: atom_id res chain seq x y z
N MET A 1 4.83 2.57 -18.01
CA MET A 1 4.93 2.15 -16.59
C MET A 1 5.12 0.65 -16.54
N ASP A 2 6.14 0.22 -15.84
CA ASP A 2 6.45 -1.20 -15.66
C ASP A 2 6.19 -1.63 -14.24
N LEU A 3 5.75 -2.87 -14.08
CA LEU A 3 5.62 -3.53 -12.77
C LEU A 3 6.64 -4.66 -12.69
N ARG A 4 7.36 -4.74 -11.57
CA ARG A 4 8.32 -5.83 -11.34
C ARG A 4 8.47 -6.11 -9.86
N LEU A 5 9.02 -7.27 -9.53
CA LEU A 5 9.40 -7.58 -8.15
C LEU A 5 10.48 -6.60 -7.69
N ALA A 6 10.36 -6.16 -6.45
CA ALA A 6 11.36 -5.30 -5.83
C ALA A 6 12.66 -6.08 -5.60
N GLU A 7 13.77 -5.38 -5.71
CA GLU A 7 15.12 -5.88 -5.41
C GLU A 7 15.64 -5.14 -4.17
N PRO A 8 16.67 -5.69 -3.47
CA PRO A 8 17.21 -5.01 -2.29
C PRO A 8 17.63 -3.56 -2.54
N ARG A 9 18.10 -3.24 -3.73
CA ARG A 9 18.50 -1.87 -4.10
C ARG A 9 17.31 -0.89 -4.14
N ASP A 10 16.08 -1.41 -4.19
CA ASP A 10 14.87 -0.58 -4.27
C ASP A 10 14.39 -0.10 -2.89
N LEU A 11 14.93 -0.64 -1.80
CA LEU A 11 14.44 -0.37 -0.46
C LEU A 11 14.44 1.12 -0.10
N ALA A 12 15.50 1.83 -0.48
CA ALA A 12 15.61 3.27 -0.18
C ALA A 12 14.51 4.07 -0.91
N ALA A 13 14.26 3.78 -2.18
CA ALA A 13 13.23 4.45 -2.96
C ALA A 13 11.83 4.14 -2.41
N CYS A 14 11.57 2.88 -2.07
CA CYS A 14 10.29 2.46 -1.46
C CYS A 14 10.06 3.16 -0.13
N THR A 15 11.09 3.26 0.71
CA THR A 15 11.00 3.94 2.00
C THR A 15 10.67 5.43 1.83
N GLY A 16 11.29 6.09 0.85
CA GLY A 16 10.99 7.49 0.53
C GLY A 16 9.54 7.69 0.11
N ILE A 17 9.02 6.80 -0.71
CA ILE A 17 7.62 6.83 -1.15
C ILE A 17 6.68 6.61 0.04
N TYR A 18 6.98 5.63 0.90
CA TYR A 18 6.20 5.39 2.11
C TYR A 18 6.13 6.65 2.99
N LEU A 19 7.27 7.26 3.28
CA LEU A 19 7.30 8.45 4.15
C LEU A 19 6.48 9.59 3.57
N ALA A 20 6.62 9.87 2.28
CA ALA A 20 5.89 10.95 1.63
C ALA A 20 4.38 10.67 1.58
N ALA A 21 4.01 9.46 1.17
CA ALA A 21 2.60 9.07 1.02
C ALA A 21 1.90 8.94 2.39
N ALA A 22 2.56 8.37 3.38
CA ALA A 22 1.97 8.20 4.71
C ALA A 22 1.72 9.53 5.43
N ARG A 23 2.61 10.50 5.25
CA ARG A 23 2.41 11.85 5.80
C ARG A 23 1.15 12.51 5.24
N MET A 24 0.85 12.28 3.98
CA MET A 24 -0.37 12.78 3.35
C MET A 24 -1.61 11.99 3.76
N ALA A 25 -1.47 10.66 3.87
CA ALA A 25 -2.60 9.77 4.17
C ALA A 25 -3.02 9.85 5.65
N PHE A 26 -2.08 10.14 6.55
CA PHE A 26 -2.30 10.15 7.99
C PHE A 26 -1.89 11.48 8.63
N PRO A 27 -2.54 12.60 8.24
CA PRO A 27 -2.15 13.91 8.76
C PRO A 27 -2.43 14.07 10.26
N TRP A 28 -3.25 13.20 10.84
CA TRP A 28 -3.54 13.21 12.28
C TRP A 28 -2.47 12.51 13.13
N LEU A 29 -1.55 11.77 12.50
CA LEU A 29 -0.47 11.11 13.23
C LEU A 29 0.72 12.06 13.42
N PRO A 30 1.37 12.03 14.61
CA PRO A 30 2.64 12.71 14.77
C PRO A 30 3.67 12.18 13.77
N PRO A 31 4.52 13.05 13.17
CA PRO A 31 5.50 12.58 12.17
C PRO A 31 6.42 11.47 12.70
N GLU A 32 6.74 11.46 14.00
CA GLU A 32 7.58 10.44 14.62
C GLU A 32 6.94 9.05 14.68
N GLU A 33 5.63 8.93 14.47
CA GLU A 33 4.94 7.64 14.38
C GLU A 33 4.97 7.03 12.98
N ILE A 34 5.37 7.82 11.98
CA ILE A 34 5.59 7.33 10.62
C ILE A 34 7.08 6.98 10.53
N ARG A 35 7.41 5.71 10.79
CA ARG A 35 8.79 5.27 11.03
C ARG A 35 9.33 4.43 9.87
N PRO A 36 10.47 4.84 9.26
CA PRO A 36 11.07 4.08 8.18
C PRO A 36 11.50 2.67 8.58
N ASP A 37 11.99 2.49 9.82
CA ASP A 37 12.42 1.17 10.30
C ASP A 37 11.25 0.19 10.45
N HIS A 38 10.11 0.63 10.94
CA HIS A 38 8.90 -0.20 11.02
C HIS A 38 8.43 -0.63 9.64
N PHE A 39 8.42 0.30 8.69
CA PHE A 39 8.06 -0.02 7.31
C PHE A 39 9.01 -1.05 6.71
N GLN A 40 10.31 -0.84 6.86
CA GLN A 40 11.32 -1.76 6.32
C GLN A 40 11.21 -3.15 6.96
N ASP A 41 10.99 -3.23 8.27
CA ASP A 41 10.80 -4.50 8.96
C ASP A 41 9.55 -5.24 8.46
N SER A 42 8.48 -4.51 8.17
CA SER A 42 7.23 -5.11 7.68
C SER A 42 7.39 -5.78 6.31
N LEU A 43 8.36 -5.37 5.52
CA LEU A 43 8.58 -5.94 4.18
C LEU A 43 9.33 -7.27 4.17
N ARG A 44 9.96 -7.67 5.28
CA ARG A 44 10.89 -8.81 5.31
C ARG A 44 10.28 -10.13 4.89
N GLU A 45 9.03 -10.39 5.26
CA GLU A 45 8.34 -11.63 4.94
C GLU A 45 7.30 -11.47 3.85
N GLU A 46 7.33 -10.34 3.14
CA GLU A 46 6.34 -9.99 2.15
C GLU A 46 6.90 -10.00 0.75
N GLU A 47 6.05 -10.30 -0.21
CA GLU A 47 6.35 -10.13 -1.61
C GLU A 47 6.07 -8.67 -1.97
N VAL A 48 7.06 -7.98 -2.53
CA VAL A 48 6.94 -6.55 -2.87
C VAL A 48 7.06 -6.37 -4.37
N TRP A 49 6.07 -5.68 -4.94
CA TRP A 49 6.07 -5.25 -6.33
C TRP A 49 6.22 -3.75 -6.40
N VAL A 50 7.00 -3.29 -7.36
CA VAL A 50 7.21 -1.86 -7.60
C VAL A 50 6.73 -1.48 -8.99
N ALA A 51 6.22 -0.26 -9.10
CA ALA A 51 5.90 0.38 -10.37
C ALA A 51 6.97 1.42 -10.66
N GLY A 52 7.31 1.57 -11.93
CA GLY A 52 8.31 2.55 -12.29
C GLY A 52 8.33 2.89 -13.76
N THR A 53 9.13 3.91 -14.09
CA THR A 53 9.43 4.33 -15.45
C THR A 53 10.94 4.53 -15.53
N GLY A 54 11.61 3.72 -16.36
CA GLY A 54 13.06 3.70 -16.38
C GLY A 54 13.63 3.24 -15.04
N SER A 55 14.56 4.00 -14.47
CA SER A 55 15.18 3.70 -13.17
C SER A 55 14.38 4.30 -12.00
N ARG A 56 13.29 5.03 -12.26
CA ARG A 56 12.52 5.72 -11.23
C ARG A 56 11.36 4.88 -10.75
N ILE A 57 11.31 4.59 -9.44
CA ILE A 57 10.20 3.92 -8.80
C ILE A 57 9.16 4.96 -8.40
N THR A 58 7.88 4.68 -8.71
CA THR A 58 6.77 5.59 -8.49
C THR A 58 5.71 5.05 -7.53
N GLY A 59 5.79 3.76 -7.18
CA GLY A 59 4.86 3.15 -6.24
C GLY A 59 5.27 1.75 -5.87
N LEU A 60 4.63 1.22 -4.82
CA LEU A 60 4.88 -0.14 -4.35
C LEU A 60 3.63 -0.75 -3.75
N VAL A 61 3.57 -2.07 -3.76
CA VAL A 61 2.59 -2.86 -3.04
C VAL A 61 3.31 -4.01 -2.35
N SER A 62 2.96 -4.30 -1.10
CA SER A 62 3.50 -5.44 -0.37
C SER A 62 2.38 -6.40 0.01
N ILE A 63 2.67 -7.70 -0.09
CA ILE A 63 1.68 -8.76 0.04
C ILE A 63 2.22 -9.83 0.98
N TYR A 64 1.44 -10.17 2.00
CA TYR A 64 1.69 -11.36 2.80
C TYR A 64 0.91 -12.52 2.17
N LEU A 65 1.57 -13.30 1.33
CA LEU A 65 0.94 -14.32 0.50
C LEU A 65 0.22 -15.42 1.29
N PRO A 66 0.73 -15.91 2.45
CA PRO A 66 0.03 -16.97 3.20
C PRO A 66 -1.41 -16.62 3.56
N ASP A 67 -1.70 -15.35 3.84
CA ASP A 67 -3.03 -14.89 4.21
C ASP A 67 -3.75 -14.16 3.06
N ARG A 68 -3.15 -14.07 1.90
CA ARG A 68 -3.66 -13.26 0.78
C ARG A 68 -3.97 -11.83 1.24
N PHE A 69 -3.05 -11.27 2.02
CA PHE A 69 -3.24 -9.98 2.66
C PHE A 69 -2.33 -8.93 2.03
N ILE A 70 -2.95 -7.85 1.53
CA ILE A 70 -2.21 -6.70 1.00
C ILE A 70 -1.94 -5.77 2.17
N HIS A 71 -0.66 -5.66 2.54
CA HIS A 71 -0.25 -4.93 3.73
C HIS A 71 0.01 -3.45 3.44
N SER A 72 0.64 -3.14 2.32
CA SER A 72 1.00 -1.77 1.95
C SER A 72 0.70 -1.50 0.49
N LEU A 73 0.19 -0.31 0.22
CA LEU A 73 0.02 0.21 -1.14
C LEU A 73 0.28 1.71 -1.08
N TYR A 74 1.40 2.13 -1.65
CA TYR A 74 1.80 3.54 -1.63
C TYR A 74 2.24 3.98 -3.02
N VAL A 75 1.81 5.17 -3.40
CA VAL A 75 2.19 5.82 -4.65
C VAL A 75 2.84 7.15 -4.32
N ASP A 76 3.92 7.48 -5.03
CA ASP A 76 4.56 8.79 -4.92
C ASP A 76 3.49 9.88 -5.06
N PRO A 77 3.34 10.77 -4.06
CA PRO A 77 2.33 11.84 -4.13
C PRO A 77 2.42 12.70 -5.38
N ALA A 78 3.61 12.87 -5.95
CA ALA A 78 3.81 13.62 -7.18
C ALA A 78 3.28 12.89 -8.43
N ARG A 79 2.93 11.60 -8.29
CA ARG A 79 2.49 10.73 -9.39
C ARG A 79 1.08 10.20 -9.22
N GLN A 80 0.32 10.69 -8.27
CA GLN A 80 -1.06 10.27 -8.07
C GLN A 80 -1.93 10.69 -9.25
N GLY A 81 -3.03 9.97 -9.48
CA GLY A 81 -3.92 10.24 -10.60
C GLY A 81 -3.47 9.67 -11.94
N GLN A 82 -2.41 8.85 -11.97
CA GLN A 82 -1.85 8.28 -13.20
C GLN A 82 -2.13 6.78 -13.35
N GLY A 83 -2.99 6.20 -12.48
CA GLY A 83 -3.34 4.79 -12.55
C GLY A 83 -2.34 3.83 -11.92
N ILE A 84 -1.31 4.34 -11.24
CA ILE A 84 -0.24 3.52 -10.65
C ILE A 84 -0.79 2.65 -9.51
N GLY A 85 -1.57 3.24 -8.61
CA GLY A 85 -2.18 2.51 -7.50
C GLY A 85 -3.10 1.38 -7.98
N GLY A 86 -3.92 1.65 -9.00
CA GLY A 86 -4.80 0.66 -9.58
C GLY A 86 -4.04 -0.50 -10.21
N ALA A 87 -2.94 -0.21 -10.92
CA ALA A 87 -2.10 -1.24 -11.53
C ALA A 87 -1.42 -2.13 -10.49
N LEU A 88 -0.89 -1.52 -9.42
CA LEU A 88 -0.27 -2.26 -8.32
C LEU A 88 -1.29 -3.12 -7.59
N LEU A 89 -2.47 -2.59 -7.30
CA LEU A 89 -3.54 -3.33 -6.63
C LEU A 89 -3.97 -4.53 -7.47
N GLN A 90 -4.12 -4.34 -8.78
CA GLN A 90 -4.49 -5.43 -9.70
C GLN A 90 -3.41 -6.51 -9.74
N GLN A 91 -2.15 -6.14 -9.74
CA GLN A 91 -1.05 -7.09 -9.69
C GLN A 91 -1.06 -7.89 -8.39
N ALA A 92 -1.27 -7.20 -7.26
CA ALA A 92 -1.37 -7.86 -5.96
C ALA A 92 -2.53 -8.87 -5.93
N LEU A 93 -3.68 -8.49 -6.47
CA LEU A 93 -4.83 -9.38 -6.54
C LEU A 93 -4.54 -10.62 -7.37
N ARG A 94 -3.85 -10.48 -8.51
CA ARG A 94 -3.43 -11.64 -9.32
C ARG A 94 -2.50 -12.55 -8.52
N ARG A 95 -1.54 -11.99 -7.80
CA ARG A 95 -0.61 -12.77 -6.98
C ARG A 95 -1.34 -13.55 -5.88
N CYS A 96 -2.46 -13.02 -5.40
CA CYS A 96 -3.31 -13.67 -4.40
C CYS A 96 -4.34 -14.64 -5.00
N GLY A 97 -4.31 -14.86 -6.29
CA GLY A 97 -5.23 -15.79 -6.96
C GLY A 97 -6.63 -15.23 -7.18
N GLY A 98 -6.79 -13.91 -7.18
CA GLY A 98 -8.06 -13.25 -7.45
C GLY A 98 -8.91 -12.95 -6.22
N GLN A 99 -8.43 -13.30 -5.02
CA GLN A 99 -9.09 -13.02 -3.74
C GLN A 99 -8.07 -12.49 -2.75
N ALA A 100 -8.39 -11.43 -2.03
CA ALA A 100 -7.48 -10.81 -1.09
C ALA A 100 -8.22 -10.00 -0.04
N GLU A 101 -7.51 -9.63 1.02
CA GLU A 101 -7.97 -8.74 2.06
C GLU A 101 -6.95 -7.64 2.27
N LEU A 102 -7.40 -6.52 2.79
CA LEU A 102 -6.54 -5.42 3.23
C LEU A 102 -7.24 -4.64 4.34
N LYS A 103 -6.47 -3.84 5.07
CA LYS A 103 -7.01 -2.90 6.06
C LYS A 103 -6.72 -1.48 5.59
N CYS A 104 -7.70 -0.61 5.77
CA CYS A 104 -7.57 0.80 5.43
C CYS A 104 -8.04 1.63 6.62
N GLN A 105 -7.26 2.65 7.00
CA GLN A 105 -7.70 3.58 8.04
C GLN A 105 -8.96 4.30 7.58
N GLU A 106 -9.99 4.30 8.45
CA GLU A 106 -11.27 4.93 8.13
C GLU A 106 -11.11 6.42 7.83
N GLY A 107 -10.19 7.09 8.52
CA GLY A 107 -9.88 8.51 8.29
C GLY A 107 -9.27 8.80 6.92
N ASN A 108 -8.70 7.80 6.27
CA ASN A 108 -8.18 7.93 4.90
C ASN A 108 -9.31 7.70 3.90
N ARG A 109 -10.20 8.68 3.79
CA ARG A 109 -11.41 8.58 2.98
C ARG A 109 -11.13 8.38 1.49
N ALA A 110 -10.09 9.01 0.98
CA ALA A 110 -9.70 8.84 -0.43
C ALA A 110 -9.32 7.40 -0.73
N ALA A 111 -8.56 6.76 0.15
CA ALA A 111 -8.19 5.36 -0.02
C ALA A 111 -9.41 4.44 0.10
N CYS A 112 -10.29 4.66 1.10
CA CYS A 112 -11.51 3.87 1.22
C CYS A 112 -12.37 3.95 -0.04
N ARG A 113 -12.54 5.13 -0.60
CA ARG A 113 -13.25 5.34 -1.86
C ARG A 113 -12.57 4.61 -3.01
N PHE A 114 -11.25 4.69 -3.08
CA PHE A 114 -10.44 4.01 -4.09
C PHE A 114 -10.72 2.50 -4.12
N TYR A 115 -10.79 1.87 -2.96
CA TYR A 115 -11.08 0.43 -2.88
C TYR A 115 -12.53 0.11 -3.25
N VAL A 116 -13.48 0.86 -2.72
CA VAL A 116 -14.92 0.65 -3.01
C VAL A 116 -15.19 0.80 -4.51
N GLU A 117 -14.62 1.82 -5.15
CA GLU A 117 -14.80 2.05 -6.59
C GLU A 117 -14.24 0.90 -7.43
N ARG A 118 -13.31 0.12 -6.89
CA ARG A 118 -12.71 -1.04 -7.57
C ARG A 118 -13.33 -2.37 -7.18
N GLY A 119 -14.47 -2.35 -6.49
CA GLY A 119 -15.22 -3.56 -6.17
C GLY A 119 -14.86 -4.23 -4.85
N TRP A 120 -13.98 -3.61 -4.05
CA TRP A 120 -13.68 -4.12 -2.72
C TRP A 120 -14.83 -3.81 -1.76
N GLN A 121 -15.14 -4.75 -0.87
CA GLN A 121 -16.28 -4.64 0.04
C GLN A 121 -15.82 -4.61 1.49
N PRO A 122 -16.38 -3.71 2.32
CA PRO A 122 -16.13 -3.73 3.75
C PRO A 122 -16.59 -5.06 4.35
N ALA A 123 -15.73 -5.69 5.15
CA ALA A 123 -16.03 -6.98 5.78
C ALA A 123 -16.15 -6.85 7.31
N ASP A 124 -15.24 -6.12 7.93
CA ASP A 124 -15.32 -5.81 9.36
C ASP A 124 -14.52 -4.55 9.70
N TRP A 125 -14.53 -4.16 10.97
CA TRP A 125 -13.95 -2.93 11.48
C TRP A 125 -13.20 -3.21 12.78
N GLY A 126 -12.23 -2.37 13.08
CA GLY A 126 -11.46 -2.46 14.31
C GLY A 126 -10.78 -1.15 14.65
N TRP A 127 -9.95 -1.20 15.69
CA TRP A 127 -9.18 -0.05 16.18
C TRP A 127 -7.71 -0.39 16.28
N SER A 128 -6.87 0.60 16.00
CA SER A 128 -5.44 0.55 16.23
C SER A 128 -4.98 1.86 16.86
N SER A 129 -3.69 1.97 17.16
CA SER A 129 -3.11 3.24 17.65
C SER A 129 -3.28 4.38 16.65
N ALA A 130 -3.42 4.08 15.37
CA ALA A 130 -3.64 5.06 14.32
C ALA A 130 -5.13 5.43 14.14
N GLY A 131 -6.04 4.81 14.87
CA GLY A 131 -7.47 5.07 14.81
C GLY A 131 -8.28 3.89 14.26
N PRO A 132 -9.56 4.11 13.94
CA PRO A 132 -10.41 3.05 13.41
C PRO A 132 -9.99 2.64 11.99
N TRP A 133 -10.11 1.36 11.70
CA TRP A 133 -9.81 0.81 10.39
C TRP A 133 -10.95 -0.05 9.87
N ILE A 134 -11.00 -0.18 8.56
CA ILE A 134 -11.94 -1.05 7.84
C ILE A 134 -11.14 -2.15 7.16
N ARG A 135 -11.57 -3.39 7.33
CA ARG A 135 -11.05 -4.51 6.54
C ARG A 135 -11.89 -4.61 5.28
N PHE A 136 -11.22 -4.50 4.14
CA PHE A 136 -11.83 -4.71 2.83
C PHE A 136 -11.49 -6.08 2.30
N ARG A 137 -12.40 -6.65 1.55
CA ARG A 137 -12.27 -7.97 0.94
C ARG A 137 -12.68 -7.90 -0.53
N TYR A 138 -11.93 -8.62 -1.34
CA TYR A 138 -12.26 -8.77 -2.75
C TYR A 138 -12.57 -10.22 -3.07
#